data_fc3edcc3b599315b8e9a354e052c3e74
#
_entry.id   fc3edcc3b599315b8e9a354e052c3e74
#
_cell.length_a   1.000
_cell.length_b   1.000
_cell.length_c   1.000
_cell.angle_alpha   90.00
_cell.angle_beta   90.00
_cell.angle_gamma   90.00
#
_symmetry.space_group_name_H-M   'P 1'
#
loop_
_entity.id
_entity.type
_entity.pdbx_description
1 polymer ?
#
loop_
_entity_poly.entity_id
_entity_poly.type
_entity_poly.pdbx_seq_one_letter_code
_entity_poly.pdbx_strand_id
1 'polypeptide(L)'
;MQGSSWTFDGGPRELKFSFHRLVAFEPEETWGGLAGLSATTAGIAAALNEWAKVAEIGFVQVGGPLDGDLTGADLSIALTGTLLQTEGYLGLGLYPDPEFADFLLALDEDDDRTTWPQPEGDIALDHLSVGGFAPGTQGYATAVHEVGHALGLKHPHDDGNNGRPLLPASQDSWRWTVMSYNDNPLATLTSGHQATPMPLDILAIQYIYGANLSWHIGDDLWTLANDGAVRTIWDAGGDDTLSAAALGVGVTLDLRQGELSSIGAMTRVATAYGEAALIENAIGGSGNDKLTGNHVANRLEGRAGNDTLDGGDADLAADTLAGGPGNDEYRIRPSDIALENPGEGVDTWVESVGSASFTVPENFENARLQGWNMQVIGNPAPNRLTVSAGGQDTLRGLAGNDTLEGGAGDDIYYVEQTGDVVIEAANNGTDKVIFLAAGDYALGANVERMDFYGHGFMATGNGANNLIAGNPGGNLILGGAGNDTLSGGRGEDTLDGGAGNDRLDGGRGIDLMQGGAGNDTYVVDGRKDSIVEAAGAGTDTVQVYGSXXXXXXXXXXXXTAGAG
;
A
#
# COMPACT_ATOMS: atom_id res chain seq x y z
N MET A 1 -29.14 5.37 -19.05
CA MET A 1 -29.92 4.13 -19.28
C MET A 1 -31.34 4.51 -19.57
N GLN A 2 -31.86 4.24 -20.77
CA GLN A 2 -33.25 4.40 -21.05
C GLN A 2 -33.94 3.06 -20.82
N GLY A 3 -35.08 3.13 -20.15
CA GLY A 3 -35.83 1.98 -19.72
C GLY A 3 -36.51 1.21 -20.82
N SER A 4 -35.74 0.67 -21.74
CA SER A 4 -36.23 -0.42 -22.58
C SER A 4 -35.45 -1.67 -22.15
N SER A 5 -35.76 -2.13 -20.94
CA SER A 5 -35.37 -3.47 -20.55
C SER A 5 -36.22 -4.47 -21.36
N TRP A 6 -35.61 -5.54 -21.73
CA TRP A 6 -36.33 -6.71 -22.19
C TRP A 6 -37.41 -7.05 -21.16
N THR A 7 -38.68 -7.15 -21.59
CA THR A 7 -39.74 -7.58 -20.67
C THR A 7 -39.78 -9.11 -20.65
N PHE A 8 -39.27 -9.69 -19.59
CA PHE A 8 -39.30 -11.15 -19.41
C PHE A 8 -40.48 -11.53 -18.49
N ASP A 9 -41.21 -12.53 -18.87
CA ASP A 9 -42.41 -13.00 -18.14
C ASP A 9 -42.07 -13.92 -16.96
N GLY A 10 -40.98 -13.64 -16.25
CA GLY A 10 -40.62 -14.35 -15.01
C GLY A 10 -39.95 -15.70 -15.20
N GLY A 11 -39.52 -16.04 -16.39
CA GLY A 11 -38.71 -17.22 -16.64
C GLY A 11 -37.22 -16.86 -16.73
N PRO A 12 -36.32 -17.85 -16.89
CA PRO A 12 -34.91 -17.55 -17.09
C PRO A 12 -34.74 -16.71 -18.38
N ARG A 13 -33.91 -15.67 -18.27
CA ARG A 13 -33.68 -14.71 -19.36
C ARG A 13 -32.73 -15.34 -20.38
N GLU A 14 -33.29 -16.07 -21.32
CA GLU A 14 -32.54 -16.84 -22.30
C GLU A 14 -32.66 -16.15 -23.68
N LEU A 15 -31.54 -15.68 -24.20
CA LEU A 15 -31.42 -15.07 -25.50
C LEU A 15 -30.88 -16.09 -26.50
N LYS A 16 -31.54 -16.22 -27.62
CA LYS A 16 -31.13 -17.10 -28.71
C LYS A 16 -30.27 -16.35 -29.70
N PHE A 17 -29.14 -16.92 -30.10
CA PHE A 17 -28.24 -16.28 -31.06
C PHE A 17 -27.94 -17.19 -32.23
N SER A 18 -27.62 -16.57 -33.37
CA SER A 18 -27.24 -17.31 -34.59
C SER A 18 -26.05 -16.60 -35.27
N PHE A 19 -25.20 -17.38 -35.90
CA PHE A 19 -24.10 -16.85 -36.69
C PHE A 19 -24.45 -16.83 -38.16
N HIS A 20 -24.08 -15.73 -38.84
CA HIS A 20 -24.31 -15.53 -40.26
C HIS A 20 -23.04 -15.16 -40.99
N ARG A 21 -23.01 -15.48 -42.26
CA ARG A 21 -22.00 -15.02 -43.19
C ARG A 21 -22.67 -14.12 -44.23
N LEU A 22 -22.19 -12.90 -44.36
CA LEU A 22 -22.66 -11.99 -45.40
C LEU A 22 -22.04 -12.39 -46.75
N VAL A 23 -22.65 -13.39 -47.40
CA VAL A 23 -22.13 -14.02 -48.60
C VAL A 23 -22.05 -13.05 -49.80
N ALA A 24 -22.86 -11.96 -49.78
CA ALA A 24 -22.92 -11.02 -50.90
C ALA A 24 -21.64 -10.20 -51.09
N PHE A 25 -20.76 -10.17 -50.08
CA PHE A 25 -19.62 -9.24 -50.09
C PHE A 25 -18.26 -9.88 -50.08
N GLU A 26 -18.11 -11.22 -49.94
CA GLU A 26 -16.81 -11.84 -49.80
C GLU A 26 -16.61 -13.14 -50.57
N PRO A 27 -15.49 -13.28 -51.33
CA PRO A 27 -15.13 -14.56 -51.93
C PRO A 27 -14.73 -15.58 -50.86
N GLU A 28 -15.02 -16.86 -51.12
CA GLU A 28 -14.71 -17.97 -50.17
C GLU A 28 -13.24 -18.09 -49.78
N GLU A 29 -12.35 -17.49 -50.58
CA GLU A 29 -10.89 -17.65 -50.38
C GLU A 29 -10.33 -16.87 -49.22
N THR A 30 -11.07 -15.93 -48.61
CA THR A 30 -10.56 -15.04 -47.54
C THR A 30 -10.75 -15.57 -46.11
N TRP A 31 -11.40 -16.70 -45.91
CA TRP A 31 -11.81 -17.18 -44.60
C TRP A 31 -10.82 -18.12 -43.89
N GLY A 32 -9.63 -18.32 -44.43
CA GLY A 32 -8.63 -19.21 -43.76
C GLY A 32 -9.07 -20.64 -43.54
N GLY A 33 -10.16 -21.04 -44.21
CA GLY A 33 -10.73 -22.39 -44.14
C GLY A 33 -11.66 -22.59 -42.93
N LEU A 34 -12.27 -23.78 -42.90
CA LEU A 34 -13.25 -24.15 -41.85
C LEU A 34 -12.68 -24.10 -40.42
N ALA A 35 -11.37 -24.37 -40.27
CA ALA A 35 -10.75 -24.35 -38.94
C ALA A 35 -10.67 -22.91 -38.37
N GLY A 36 -10.34 -21.92 -39.19
CA GLY A 36 -10.31 -20.52 -38.75
C GLY A 36 -11.68 -20.01 -38.34
N LEU A 37 -12.69 -20.34 -39.15
CA LEU A 37 -14.08 -19.95 -38.86
C LEU A 37 -14.58 -20.58 -37.56
N SER A 38 -14.28 -21.84 -37.29
CA SER A 38 -14.64 -22.52 -36.04
C SER A 38 -14.00 -21.86 -34.82
N ALA A 39 -12.75 -21.42 -34.95
CA ALA A 39 -12.08 -20.71 -33.84
C ALA A 39 -12.71 -19.33 -33.60
N THR A 40 -13.09 -18.62 -34.64
CA THR A 40 -13.75 -17.31 -34.54
C THR A 40 -15.10 -17.43 -33.85
N THR A 41 -15.97 -18.34 -34.29
CA THR A 41 -17.29 -18.52 -33.68
C THR A 41 -17.19 -18.99 -32.23
N ALA A 42 -16.22 -19.84 -31.90
CA ALA A 42 -15.99 -20.27 -30.52
C ALA A 42 -15.53 -19.11 -29.64
N GLY A 43 -14.70 -18.21 -30.16
CA GLY A 43 -14.25 -17.02 -29.42
C GLY A 43 -15.39 -16.06 -29.14
N ILE A 44 -16.28 -15.85 -30.14
CA ILE A 44 -17.44 -14.96 -29.96
C ILE A 44 -18.44 -15.58 -28.98
N ALA A 45 -18.68 -16.88 -29.06
CA ALA A 45 -19.54 -17.57 -28.07
C ALA A 45 -18.95 -17.46 -26.66
N ALA A 46 -17.63 -17.48 -26.52
CA ALA A 46 -16.98 -17.24 -25.23
C ALA A 46 -17.22 -15.81 -24.76
N ALA A 47 -17.17 -14.80 -25.65
CA ALA A 47 -17.46 -13.41 -25.30
C ALA A 47 -18.91 -13.23 -24.80
N LEU A 48 -19.89 -13.86 -25.46
CA LEU A 48 -21.28 -13.90 -24.98
C LEU A 48 -21.35 -14.47 -23.55
N ASN A 49 -20.64 -15.57 -23.31
CA ASN A 49 -20.63 -16.21 -21.99
C ASN A 49 -20.03 -15.35 -20.90
N GLU A 50 -19.11 -14.41 -21.22
CA GLU A 50 -18.57 -13.51 -20.19
C GLU A 50 -19.68 -12.63 -19.60
N TRP A 51 -20.67 -12.22 -20.41
CA TRP A 51 -21.81 -11.46 -19.91
C TRP A 51 -22.78 -12.34 -19.10
N ALA A 52 -22.96 -13.60 -19.52
CA ALA A 52 -23.81 -14.55 -18.78
C ALA A 52 -23.26 -14.90 -17.39
N LYS A 53 -21.94 -14.85 -17.21
CA LYS A 53 -21.31 -15.07 -15.89
C LYS A 53 -21.75 -14.01 -14.89
N VAL A 54 -21.85 -12.76 -15.33
CA VAL A 54 -22.00 -11.62 -14.42
C VAL A 54 -23.47 -11.17 -14.25
N ALA A 55 -24.37 -11.51 -15.19
CA ALA A 55 -25.77 -11.10 -15.15
C ALA A 55 -26.69 -12.30 -15.37
N GLU A 56 -27.95 -12.17 -14.95
CA GLU A 56 -28.95 -13.24 -15.04
C GLU A 56 -29.46 -13.38 -16.48
N ILE A 57 -28.55 -13.72 -17.42
CA ILE A 57 -28.80 -13.90 -18.86
C ILE A 57 -28.23 -15.24 -19.29
N GLY A 58 -28.95 -15.96 -20.14
CA GLY A 58 -28.44 -17.16 -20.81
C GLY A 58 -28.39 -16.95 -22.31
N PHE A 59 -27.46 -17.59 -22.99
CA PHE A 59 -27.33 -17.54 -24.45
C PHE A 59 -27.41 -18.93 -25.02
N VAL A 60 -28.30 -19.14 -26.00
CA VAL A 60 -28.51 -20.43 -26.67
C VAL A 60 -28.34 -20.24 -28.18
N GLN A 61 -27.38 -20.96 -28.74
CA GLN A 61 -27.22 -20.94 -30.20
C GLN A 61 -28.34 -21.69 -30.88
N VAL A 62 -28.98 -21.04 -31.87
CA VAL A 62 -30.02 -21.66 -32.71
C VAL A 62 -29.49 -21.74 -34.15
N GLY A 63 -29.96 -22.74 -34.89
CA GLY A 63 -29.50 -22.98 -36.24
C GLY A 63 -28.13 -23.69 -36.29
N GLY A 64 -27.69 -23.99 -37.48
CA GLY A 64 -26.38 -24.56 -37.75
C GLY A 64 -25.31 -23.48 -37.89
N PRO A 65 -24.04 -23.85 -37.95
CA PRO A 65 -23.01 -22.85 -38.20
C PRO A 65 -23.19 -22.22 -39.61
N LEU A 66 -23.48 -20.95 -39.63
CA LEU A 66 -23.57 -20.13 -40.84
C LEU A 66 -24.67 -20.58 -41.83
N ASP A 67 -25.81 -21.07 -41.35
CA ASP A 67 -26.86 -21.57 -42.25
C ASP A 67 -27.76 -20.43 -42.84
N GLY A 68 -27.57 -19.22 -42.34
CA GLY A 68 -28.32 -18.04 -42.86
C GLY A 68 -29.78 -17.98 -42.45
N ASP A 69 -30.23 -18.85 -41.54
CA ASP A 69 -31.63 -18.84 -41.08
C ASP A 69 -31.74 -17.97 -39.80
N LEU A 70 -32.30 -16.79 -39.97
CA LEU A 70 -32.52 -15.82 -38.89
C LEU A 70 -33.79 -16.10 -38.08
N THR A 71 -34.63 -17.06 -38.52
CA THR A 71 -35.90 -17.29 -37.83
C THR A 71 -35.68 -17.85 -36.41
N GLY A 72 -36.18 -17.09 -35.44
CA GLY A 72 -36.11 -17.47 -34.04
C GLY A 72 -34.86 -17.08 -33.29
N ALA A 73 -33.96 -16.31 -33.89
CA ALA A 73 -32.82 -15.72 -33.16
C ALA A 73 -33.22 -14.35 -32.60
N ASP A 74 -32.75 -14.07 -31.39
CA ASP A 74 -32.89 -12.76 -30.76
C ASP A 74 -31.67 -11.88 -31.07
N LEU A 75 -30.53 -12.49 -31.28
CA LEU A 75 -29.26 -11.82 -31.66
C LEU A 75 -28.73 -12.45 -32.94
N SER A 76 -28.40 -11.65 -33.93
CA SER A 76 -27.74 -12.11 -35.15
C SER A 76 -26.30 -11.63 -35.18
N ILE A 77 -25.37 -12.52 -35.43
CA ILE A 77 -23.93 -12.22 -35.44
C ILE A 77 -23.39 -12.42 -36.84
N ALA A 78 -23.10 -11.32 -37.52
CA ALA A 78 -22.58 -11.31 -38.88
C ALA A 78 -21.05 -11.18 -38.88
N LEU A 79 -20.35 -12.04 -39.61
CA LEU A 79 -18.93 -11.97 -39.82
C LEU A 79 -18.64 -11.35 -41.19
N THR A 80 -17.90 -10.26 -41.21
CA THR A 80 -17.57 -9.53 -42.43
C THR A 80 -16.05 -9.44 -42.59
N GLY A 81 -15.56 -9.32 -43.82
CA GLY A 81 -14.13 -9.22 -44.09
C GLY A 81 -13.68 -7.84 -44.57
N THR A 82 -14.38 -7.31 -45.56
CA THR A 82 -13.92 -6.08 -46.22
C THR A 82 -14.81 -4.87 -45.96
N LEU A 83 -16.05 -5.06 -45.62
CA LEU A 83 -16.97 -3.93 -45.49
C LEU A 83 -16.57 -3.00 -44.34
N LEU A 84 -16.37 -3.53 -43.15
CA LEU A 84 -16.01 -2.71 -41.99
C LEU A 84 -14.61 -2.10 -42.13
N GLN A 85 -13.68 -2.78 -42.78
CA GLN A 85 -12.34 -2.25 -43.03
C GLN A 85 -12.38 -0.95 -43.85
N THR A 86 -13.23 -0.91 -44.87
CA THR A 86 -13.35 0.24 -45.75
C THR A 86 -13.82 1.48 -44.97
N GLU A 87 -14.68 1.28 -43.99
CA GLU A 87 -15.21 2.35 -43.13
C GLU A 87 -14.41 2.57 -41.85
N GLY A 88 -13.42 1.74 -41.58
CA GLY A 88 -12.53 1.90 -40.44
C GLY A 88 -13.05 1.32 -39.12
N TYR A 89 -14.04 0.49 -39.15
CA TYR A 89 -14.64 -0.14 -37.97
C TYR A 89 -14.00 -1.52 -37.70
N LEU A 90 -13.84 -1.87 -36.43
CA LEU A 90 -13.43 -3.21 -36.00
C LEU A 90 -14.63 -4.10 -35.66
N GLY A 91 -15.72 -3.49 -35.27
CA GLY A 91 -16.97 -4.16 -34.95
C GLY A 91 -18.11 -3.18 -34.95
N LEU A 92 -19.33 -3.69 -34.97
CA LEU A 92 -20.52 -2.90 -34.92
C LEU A 92 -21.66 -3.73 -34.30
N GLY A 93 -22.15 -3.31 -33.14
CA GLY A 93 -23.31 -3.93 -32.49
C GLY A 93 -24.57 -3.25 -32.91
N LEU A 94 -25.48 -4.01 -33.50
CA LEU A 94 -26.74 -3.51 -34.04
C LEU A 94 -27.92 -4.23 -33.39
N TYR A 95 -29.08 -3.62 -33.45
CA TYR A 95 -30.31 -4.25 -32.96
C TYR A 95 -30.90 -5.19 -34.03
N PRO A 96 -31.54 -6.29 -33.62
CA PRO A 96 -32.19 -7.19 -34.61
C PRO A 96 -33.21 -6.43 -35.44
N ASP A 97 -33.00 -6.45 -36.75
CA ASP A 97 -33.90 -5.81 -37.72
C ASP A 97 -34.04 -6.76 -38.91
N PRO A 98 -35.23 -7.13 -39.32
CA PRO A 98 -35.40 -7.93 -40.52
C PRO A 98 -34.89 -7.25 -41.78
N GLU A 99 -34.63 -5.93 -41.73
CA GLU A 99 -34.04 -5.17 -42.83
C GLU A 99 -32.54 -4.92 -42.64
N PHE A 100 -31.84 -5.78 -41.86
CA PHE A 100 -30.44 -5.64 -41.54
C PHE A 100 -29.53 -5.51 -42.77
N ALA A 101 -29.82 -6.29 -43.81
CA ALA A 101 -29.05 -6.19 -45.05
C ALA A 101 -29.21 -4.85 -45.74
N ASP A 102 -30.45 -4.27 -45.72
CA ASP A 102 -30.69 -2.94 -46.25
C ASP A 102 -30.06 -1.85 -45.40
N PHE A 103 -30.00 -2.06 -44.09
CA PHE A 103 -29.33 -1.14 -43.17
C PHE A 103 -27.83 -1.06 -43.42
N LEU A 104 -27.16 -2.20 -43.59
CA LEU A 104 -25.72 -2.21 -43.89
C LEU A 104 -25.41 -1.50 -45.21
N LEU A 105 -26.34 -1.52 -46.15
CA LEU A 105 -26.23 -0.80 -47.41
C LEU A 105 -26.55 0.70 -47.27
N ALA A 106 -27.23 1.08 -46.21
CA ALA A 106 -27.63 2.46 -45.93
C ALA A 106 -26.70 3.21 -44.97
N LEU A 107 -25.65 2.59 -44.50
CA LEU A 107 -24.66 3.22 -43.57
C LEU A 107 -23.91 4.40 -44.20
N ASP A 108 -24.14 4.66 -45.49
CA ASP A 108 -23.34 5.64 -46.25
C ASP A 108 -23.88 7.09 -46.15
N GLU A 109 -25.01 7.37 -45.52
CA GLU A 109 -25.57 8.72 -45.65
C GLU A 109 -26.09 9.42 -44.38
N ASP A 110 -26.31 8.77 -43.26
CA ASP A 110 -26.80 9.48 -42.06
C ASP A 110 -26.51 8.77 -40.75
N ASP A 111 -25.64 9.36 -39.96
CA ASP A 111 -25.34 8.92 -38.61
C ASP A 111 -26.48 9.29 -37.63
N ASP A 112 -27.74 9.09 -38.04
CA ASP A 112 -28.89 9.36 -37.19
C ASP A 112 -29.31 8.13 -36.39
N ARG A 113 -28.51 7.86 -35.31
CA ARG A 113 -28.77 6.77 -34.36
C ARG A 113 -29.97 7.06 -33.43
N THR A 114 -30.71 8.12 -33.66
CA THR A 114 -31.82 8.52 -32.77
C THR A 114 -33.08 7.68 -32.94
N THR A 115 -33.17 6.83 -33.96
CA THR A 115 -34.38 6.09 -34.31
C THR A 115 -34.38 4.62 -33.85
N TRP A 116 -33.45 4.18 -33.07
CA TRP A 116 -33.33 2.76 -32.66
C TRP A 116 -34.03 2.52 -31.32
N PRO A 117 -35.20 1.89 -31.31
CA PRO A 117 -36.01 1.91 -30.08
C PRO A 117 -35.88 0.71 -29.15
N GLN A 118 -35.21 -0.37 -29.50
CA GLN A 118 -35.20 -1.60 -28.68
C GLN A 118 -33.84 -2.28 -28.69
N PRO A 119 -33.42 -2.88 -27.55
CA PRO A 119 -32.16 -3.60 -27.50
C PRO A 119 -32.30 -5.05 -27.97
N GLU A 120 -32.60 -5.24 -29.22
CA GLU A 120 -32.63 -6.58 -29.83
C GLU A 120 -31.50 -6.61 -30.85
N GLY A 121 -30.29 -6.96 -30.40
CA GLY A 121 -29.09 -6.53 -31.07
C GLY A 121 -28.48 -7.49 -32.09
N ASP A 122 -28.15 -6.99 -33.24
CA ASP A 122 -27.28 -7.68 -34.19
C ASP A 122 -25.81 -7.21 -33.99
N ILE A 123 -24.87 -8.06 -34.32
CA ILE A 123 -23.43 -7.81 -34.16
C ILE A 123 -22.76 -8.10 -35.50
N ALA A 124 -21.96 -7.15 -36.00
CA ALA A 124 -21.12 -7.35 -37.16
C ALA A 124 -19.65 -7.23 -36.74
N LEU A 125 -18.82 -8.20 -37.09
CA LEU A 125 -17.42 -8.23 -36.68
C LEU A 125 -16.51 -8.44 -37.89
N ASP A 126 -15.49 -7.58 -38.00
CA ASP A 126 -14.43 -7.72 -39.01
C ASP A 126 -13.39 -8.73 -38.54
N HIS A 127 -13.57 -9.96 -38.96
CA HIS A 127 -12.67 -11.06 -38.56
C HIS A 127 -11.27 -10.98 -39.16
N LEU A 128 -11.04 -10.15 -40.16
CA LEU A 128 -9.72 -9.99 -40.79
C LEU A 128 -8.84 -8.96 -40.09
N SER A 129 -9.44 -7.93 -39.51
CA SER A 129 -8.68 -6.82 -38.92
C SER A 129 -8.32 -7.02 -37.46
N VAL A 130 -9.06 -7.83 -36.72
CA VAL A 130 -8.95 -7.87 -35.25
C VAL A 130 -7.91 -8.86 -34.71
N GLY A 131 -7.22 -9.63 -35.55
CA GLY A 131 -6.12 -10.47 -35.10
C GLY A 131 -6.49 -11.71 -34.29
N GLY A 132 -7.76 -12.14 -34.38
CA GLY A 132 -8.25 -13.34 -33.68
C GLY A 132 -9.16 -13.04 -32.51
N PHE A 133 -9.83 -14.10 -32.03
CA PHE A 133 -10.87 -14.00 -31.01
C PHE A 133 -10.55 -14.87 -29.78
N ALA A 134 -9.29 -14.91 -29.38
CA ALA A 134 -8.90 -15.53 -28.10
C ALA A 134 -8.96 -14.47 -26.98
N PRO A 135 -9.33 -14.83 -25.75
CA PRO A 135 -9.34 -13.87 -24.63
C PRO A 135 -8.02 -13.11 -24.50
N GLY A 136 -8.09 -11.79 -24.34
CA GLY A 136 -6.94 -10.92 -24.27
C GLY A 136 -6.43 -10.40 -25.60
N THR A 137 -7.08 -10.77 -26.73
CA THR A 137 -6.79 -10.18 -28.05
C THR A 137 -7.75 -9.03 -28.35
N GLN A 138 -7.37 -8.17 -29.29
CA GLN A 138 -8.22 -7.06 -29.72
C GLN A 138 -9.56 -7.54 -30.25
N GLY A 139 -9.58 -8.59 -31.08
CA GLY A 139 -10.84 -9.11 -31.61
C GLY A 139 -11.77 -9.64 -30.54
N TYR A 140 -11.24 -10.27 -29.53
CA TYR A 140 -12.05 -10.72 -28.40
C TYR A 140 -12.62 -9.53 -27.63
N ALA A 141 -11.81 -8.50 -27.35
CA ALA A 141 -12.26 -7.29 -26.65
C ALA A 141 -13.35 -6.58 -27.49
N THR A 142 -13.18 -6.51 -28.80
CA THR A 142 -14.22 -5.98 -29.71
C THR A 142 -15.51 -6.80 -29.59
N ALA A 143 -15.42 -8.12 -29.57
CA ALA A 143 -16.63 -8.95 -29.42
C ALA A 143 -17.33 -8.70 -28.07
N VAL A 144 -16.57 -8.58 -26.98
CA VAL A 144 -17.17 -8.25 -25.67
C VAL A 144 -17.86 -6.87 -25.72
N HIS A 145 -17.23 -5.88 -26.36
CA HIS A 145 -17.76 -4.53 -26.55
C HIS A 145 -19.08 -4.56 -27.32
N GLU A 146 -19.10 -5.21 -28.49
CA GLU A 146 -20.29 -5.20 -29.36
C GLU A 146 -21.45 -5.98 -28.72
N VAL A 147 -21.15 -7.06 -27.99
CA VAL A 147 -22.19 -7.74 -27.19
C VAL A 147 -22.75 -6.78 -26.13
N GLY A 148 -21.92 -5.94 -25.53
CA GLY A 148 -22.39 -4.90 -24.60
C GLY A 148 -23.43 -3.99 -25.24
N HIS A 149 -23.20 -3.53 -26.48
CA HIS A 149 -24.17 -2.74 -27.24
C HIS A 149 -25.48 -3.52 -27.47
N ALA A 150 -25.37 -4.76 -27.93
CA ALA A 150 -26.53 -5.61 -28.18
C ALA A 150 -27.36 -5.84 -26.92
N LEU A 151 -26.73 -5.81 -25.74
CA LEU A 151 -27.42 -5.92 -24.46
C LEU A 151 -27.91 -4.58 -23.89
N GLY A 152 -27.70 -3.48 -24.61
CA GLY A 152 -28.26 -2.15 -24.28
C GLY A 152 -27.28 -1.16 -23.64
N LEU A 153 -26.01 -1.48 -23.58
CA LEU A 153 -24.99 -0.55 -23.05
C LEU A 153 -24.58 0.46 -24.13
N LYS A 154 -24.22 1.67 -23.73
CA LYS A 154 -23.78 2.74 -24.62
C LYS A 154 -22.37 3.17 -24.26
N HIS A 155 -21.72 3.85 -25.20
CA HIS A 155 -20.43 4.47 -24.89
C HIS A 155 -20.56 5.47 -23.74
N PRO A 156 -19.59 5.55 -22.83
CA PRO A 156 -19.70 6.44 -21.68
C PRO A 156 -19.69 7.93 -22.02
N HIS A 157 -19.19 8.30 -23.20
CA HIS A 157 -19.12 9.69 -23.68
C HIS A 157 -20.29 10.06 -24.59
N ASP A 158 -21.22 9.15 -24.88
CA ASP A 158 -22.33 9.36 -25.83
C ASP A 158 -23.59 9.79 -25.08
N ASP A 159 -23.86 11.11 -25.07
CA ASP A 159 -25.06 11.65 -24.43
C ASP A 159 -26.33 11.46 -25.29
N GLY A 160 -26.21 11.02 -26.55
CA GLY A 160 -27.32 10.84 -27.46
C GLY A 160 -28.13 12.11 -27.66
N ASN A 161 -27.54 13.28 -27.45
CA ASN A 161 -28.21 14.59 -27.49
C ASN A 161 -29.41 14.73 -26.52
N ASN A 162 -29.48 13.88 -25.51
CA ASN A 162 -30.59 13.83 -24.55
C ASN A 162 -30.25 14.38 -23.17
N GLY A 163 -29.04 14.95 -22.99
CA GLY A 163 -28.59 15.54 -21.74
C GLY A 163 -28.48 14.52 -20.61
N ARG A 164 -28.18 13.26 -20.91
CA ARG A 164 -28.03 12.21 -19.91
C ARG A 164 -26.68 12.31 -19.21
N PRO A 165 -26.59 11.88 -17.96
CA PRO A 165 -25.30 11.88 -17.30
C PRO A 165 -24.33 10.94 -18.01
N LEU A 166 -23.16 11.49 -18.31
CA LEU A 166 -22.02 10.74 -18.83
C LEU A 166 -21.17 10.24 -17.65
N LEU A 167 -20.34 9.25 -17.89
CA LEU A 167 -19.33 8.90 -16.89
C LEU A 167 -18.37 10.08 -16.73
N PRO A 168 -17.86 10.32 -15.51
CA PRO A 168 -16.77 11.28 -15.35
C PRO A 168 -15.60 10.93 -16.27
N ALA A 169 -14.89 11.92 -16.77
CA ALA A 169 -13.74 11.68 -17.66
C ALA A 169 -12.69 10.77 -17.05
N SER A 170 -12.59 10.72 -15.71
CA SER A 170 -11.69 9.82 -15.00
C SER A 170 -12.13 8.35 -15.03
N GLN A 171 -13.38 8.09 -15.37
CA GLN A 171 -13.95 6.74 -15.48
C GLN A 171 -14.26 6.34 -16.93
N ASP A 172 -14.13 7.25 -17.89
CA ASP A 172 -14.31 6.96 -19.31
C ASP A 172 -12.99 6.41 -19.86
N SER A 173 -12.68 5.17 -19.56
CA SER A 173 -11.48 4.51 -20.06
C SER A 173 -11.63 2.99 -19.95
N TRP A 174 -10.75 2.28 -20.65
CA TRP A 174 -10.68 0.82 -20.69
C TRP A 174 -10.46 0.17 -19.31
N ARG A 175 -10.04 0.94 -18.34
CA ARG A 175 -9.93 0.45 -16.94
C ARG A 175 -11.32 0.13 -16.36
N TRP A 176 -12.31 0.95 -16.70
CA TRP A 176 -13.62 0.93 -16.02
C TRP A 176 -14.72 0.29 -16.85
N THR A 177 -14.61 0.34 -18.18
CA THR A 177 -15.65 -0.14 -19.08
C THR A 177 -15.08 -0.55 -20.43
N VAL A 178 -15.53 -1.71 -20.95
CA VAL A 178 -15.21 -2.13 -22.32
C VAL A 178 -15.84 -1.19 -23.35
N MET A 179 -16.87 -0.41 -22.96
CA MET A 179 -17.61 0.48 -23.84
C MET A 179 -16.86 1.79 -24.14
N SER A 180 -15.70 2.04 -23.54
CA SER A 180 -14.91 3.26 -23.80
C SER A 180 -13.96 3.06 -24.97
N TYR A 181 -13.77 4.15 -25.75
CA TYR A 181 -12.70 4.23 -26.77
C TYR A 181 -11.43 4.88 -26.21
N ASN A 182 -11.46 5.38 -24.98
CA ASN A 182 -10.32 6.06 -24.39
C ASN A 182 -9.36 5.07 -23.75
N ASP A 183 -8.10 5.17 -24.10
CA ASP A 183 -7.06 4.42 -23.43
C ASP A 183 -7.03 4.74 -21.95
N ASN A 184 -6.65 3.77 -21.15
CA ASN A 184 -6.43 3.99 -19.73
C ASN A 184 -5.42 5.12 -19.52
N PRO A 185 -5.76 6.22 -18.83
CA PRO A 185 -4.82 7.32 -18.61
C PRO A 185 -3.61 6.94 -17.75
N LEU A 186 -3.65 5.77 -17.11
CA LEU A 186 -2.47 5.20 -16.44
C LEU A 186 -1.64 4.34 -17.41
N ALA A 187 -1.98 4.35 -18.68
CA ALA A 187 -1.40 3.44 -19.66
C ALA A 187 -0.09 3.92 -20.24
N THR A 188 0.93 3.53 -19.56
CA THR A 188 2.11 3.03 -20.21
C THR A 188 1.89 1.58 -20.73
N LEU A 189 0.62 1.15 -20.79
CA LEU A 189 0.26 -0.22 -21.16
C LEU A 189 0.09 -0.32 -22.67
N THR A 190 1.07 -0.89 -23.32
CA THR A 190 1.12 -0.94 -24.77
C THR A 190 0.36 -2.12 -25.39
N SER A 191 -0.27 -3.02 -24.62
CA SER A 191 -0.89 -4.21 -25.23
C SER A 191 -1.69 -5.13 -24.29
N GLY A 192 -2.52 -4.65 -23.39
CA GLY A 192 -3.46 -5.55 -22.71
C GLY A 192 -4.88 -5.28 -23.19
N HIS A 193 -5.58 -6.28 -23.69
CA HIS A 193 -6.97 -6.12 -24.11
C HIS A 193 -7.91 -6.79 -23.10
N GLN A 194 -9.12 -6.24 -22.98
CA GLN A 194 -10.13 -6.77 -22.07
C GLN A 194 -10.53 -8.19 -22.48
N ALA A 195 -10.59 -9.07 -21.50
CA ALA A 195 -11.05 -10.44 -21.69
C ALA A 195 -12.40 -10.72 -21.02
N THR A 196 -12.94 -9.72 -20.31
CA THR A 196 -14.24 -9.76 -19.64
C THR A 196 -14.90 -8.38 -19.72
N PRO A 197 -16.19 -8.25 -19.43
CA PRO A 197 -16.75 -6.94 -19.06
C PRO A 197 -15.95 -6.35 -17.89
N MET A 198 -15.85 -5.02 -17.84
CA MET A 198 -15.08 -4.32 -16.81
C MET A 198 -16.00 -3.90 -15.64
N PRO A 199 -15.50 -3.40 -14.52
CA PRO A 199 -16.33 -3.23 -13.32
C PRO A 199 -17.62 -2.41 -13.52
N LEU A 200 -17.57 -1.33 -14.30
CA LEU A 200 -18.77 -0.51 -14.54
C LEU A 200 -19.74 -1.18 -15.52
N ASP A 201 -19.24 -1.98 -16.45
CA ASP A 201 -20.11 -2.77 -17.35
C ASP A 201 -20.90 -3.78 -16.54
N ILE A 202 -20.23 -4.48 -15.62
CA ILE A 202 -20.88 -5.47 -14.75
C ILE A 202 -21.96 -4.80 -13.91
N LEU A 203 -21.66 -3.67 -13.30
CA LEU A 203 -22.63 -2.93 -12.51
C LEU A 203 -23.83 -2.50 -13.36
N ALA A 204 -23.60 -2.01 -14.59
CA ALA A 204 -24.65 -1.56 -15.49
C ALA A 204 -25.53 -2.72 -15.97
N ILE A 205 -24.91 -3.84 -16.37
CA ILE A 205 -25.67 -4.96 -16.90
C ILE A 205 -26.48 -5.66 -15.79
N GLN A 206 -25.94 -5.71 -14.57
CA GLN A 206 -26.65 -6.25 -13.41
C GLN A 206 -27.84 -5.37 -13.02
N TYR A 207 -27.72 -4.05 -13.20
CA TYR A 207 -28.86 -3.15 -12.99
C TYR A 207 -29.99 -3.44 -13.98
N ILE A 208 -29.66 -3.82 -15.21
CA ILE A 208 -30.65 -4.07 -16.28
C ILE A 208 -31.28 -5.47 -16.13
N TYR A 209 -30.47 -6.49 -15.89
CA TYR A 209 -30.90 -7.90 -15.99
C TYR A 209 -30.91 -8.64 -14.65
N GLY A 210 -30.30 -8.08 -13.61
CA GLY A 210 -30.07 -8.78 -12.34
C GLY A 210 -28.66 -9.40 -12.31
N ALA A 211 -28.12 -9.55 -11.10
CA ALA A 211 -26.82 -10.20 -10.92
C ALA A 211 -26.96 -11.71 -11.01
N ASN A 212 -25.99 -12.37 -11.65
CA ASN A 212 -25.95 -13.83 -11.65
C ASN A 212 -25.39 -14.32 -10.31
N LEU A 213 -26.27 -14.54 -9.34
CA LEU A 213 -25.93 -14.99 -7.99
C LEU A 213 -25.76 -16.51 -7.89
N SER A 214 -25.69 -17.20 -9.04
CA SER A 214 -25.42 -18.64 -9.07
C SER A 214 -24.02 -18.97 -9.59
N TRP A 215 -23.22 -17.94 -9.96
CA TRP A 215 -21.90 -18.12 -10.56
C TRP A 215 -20.85 -18.07 -9.46
N HIS A 216 -20.10 -19.16 -9.25
CA HIS A 216 -19.06 -19.24 -8.22
C HIS A 216 -19.60 -18.84 -6.83
N ILE A 217 -20.37 -19.74 -6.21
CA ILE A 217 -21.01 -19.48 -4.90
C ILE A 217 -20.29 -20.21 -3.75
N GLY A 218 -19.19 -20.85 -4.02
CA GLY A 218 -18.41 -21.59 -3.03
C GLY A 218 -17.03 -20.98 -2.89
N ASP A 219 -16.22 -21.52 -2.02
CA ASP A 219 -14.85 -21.07 -1.78
C ASP A 219 -13.98 -21.35 -3.01
N ASP A 220 -13.69 -20.33 -3.78
CA ASP A 220 -13.03 -20.45 -5.09
C ASP A 220 -11.58 -19.96 -5.05
N LEU A 221 -10.74 -20.61 -5.87
CA LEU A 221 -9.33 -20.23 -6.03
C LEU A 221 -9.10 -19.64 -7.43
N TRP A 222 -9.00 -18.32 -7.49
CA TRP A 222 -8.76 -17.57 -8.73
C TRP A 222 -7.25 -17.52 -9.01
N THR A 223 -6.74 -18.50 -9.76
CA THR A 223 -5.31 -18.59 -10.08
C THR A 223 -4.94 -17.61 -11.20
N LEU A 224 -3.98 -16.74 -10.94
CA LEU A 224 -3.56 -15.71 -11.86
C LEU A 224 -2.43 -16.18 -12.77
N ALA A 225 -2.45 -15.70 -14.01
CA ALA A 225 -1.40 -15.95 -15.01
C ALA A 225 -0.90 -14.62 -15.57
N ASN A 226 0.37 -14.56 -15.94
CA ASN A 226 0.94 -13.39 -16.59
C ASN A 226 0.76 -13.50 -18.11
N ASP A 227 -0.48 -13.37 -18.57
CA ASP A 227 -0.90 -13.65 -19.95
C ASP A 227 -1.19 -12.39 -20.77
N GLY A 228 -1.06 -11.21 -20.17
CA GLY A 228 -1.28 -9.92 -20.85
C GLY A 228 -2.74 -9.48 -20.93
N ALA A 229 -3.69 -10.25 -20.40
CA ALA A 229 -5.10 -9.91 -20.48
C ALA A 229 -5.53 -8.95 -19.35
N VAL A 230 -6.57 -8.17 -19.63
CA VAL A 230 -7.25 -7.33 -18.64
C VAL A 230 -8.61 -7.96 -18.37
N ARG A 231 -8.92 -8.20 -17.09
CA ARG A 231 -10.17 -8.88 -16.74
C ARG A 231 -10.74 -8.40 -15.41
N THR A 232 -12.04 -8.64 -15.23
CA THR A 232 -12.72 -8.45 -13.94
C THR A 232 -13.23 -9.80 -13.46
N ILE A 233 -13.04 -10.08 -12.19
CA ILE A 233 -13.58 -11.25 -11.53
C ILE A 233 -14.95 -10.87 -10.96
N TRP A 234 -15.97 -11.65 -11.29
CA TRP A 234 -17.26 -11.69 -10.64
C TRP A 234 -17.38 -13.03 -9.92
N ASP A 235 -17.58 -12.95 -8.65
CA ASP A 235 -17.81 -14.10 -7.78
C ASP A 235 -19.10 -13.83 -7.02
N ALA A 236 -19.96 -14.81 -6.85
CA ALA A 236 -21.26 -14.60 -6.22
C ALA A 236 -21.29 -15.03 -4.75
N GLY A 237 -20.12 -15.22 -4.17
CA GLY A 237 -19.94 -15.45 -2.75
C GLY A 237 -19.30 -16.77 -2.38
N GLY A 238 -18.58 -16.72 -1.31
CA GLY A 238 -17.74 -17.78 -0.81
C GLY A 238 -16.77 -17.20 0.21
N ASP A 239 -15.71 -17.93 0.47
CA ASP A 239 -14.49 -17.44 1.11
C ASP A 239 -13.39 -17.61 0.05
N ASP A 240 -13.18 -16.56 -0.76
CA ASP A 240 -12.53 -16.68 -2.05
C ASP A 240 -11.08 -16.18 -2.01
N THR A 241 -10.25 -16.75 -2.87
CA THR A 241 -8.81 -16.47 -2.87
C THR A 241 -8.31 -16.06 -4.25
N LEU A 242 -7.66 -14.89 -4.32
CA LEU A 242 -6.92 -14.43 -5.49
C LEU A 242 -5.46 -14.88 -5.36
N SER A 243 -4.97 -15.72 -6.25
CA SER A 243 -3.69 -16.38 -6.06
C SER A 243 -2.70 -16.15 -7.20
N ALA A 244 -1.54 -15.58 -6.85
CA ALA A 244 -0.35 -15.48 -7.69
C ALA A 244 0.73 -16.51 -7.32
N ALA A 245 0.37 -17.55 -6.55
CA ALA A 245 1.32 -18.49 -5.95
C ALA A 245 2.26 -19.19 -6.94
N ALA A 246 1.85 -19.30 -8.21
CA ALA A 246 2.68 -19.94 -9.25
C ALA A 246 3.66 -18.96 -9.92
N LEU A 247 3.65 -17.67 -9.55
CA LEU A 247 4.41 -16.64 -10.25
C LEU A 247 5.72 -16.34 -9.52
N GLY A 248 6.77 -16.13 -10.30
CA GLY A 248 8.10 -15.77 -9.79
C GLY A 248 8.46 -14.30 -9.96
N VAL A 249 7.47 -13.47 -10.28
CA VAL A 249 7.66 -12.02 -10.46
C VAL A 249 6.85 -11.29 -9.39
N GLY A 250 7.29 -10.11 -8.99
CA GLY A 250 6.53 -9.31 -8.06
C GLY A 250 5.16 -8.92 -8.61
N VAL A 251 4.14 -9.03 -7.78
CA VAL A 251 2.76 -8.69 -8.15
C VAL A 251 2.20 -7.61 -7.21
N THR A 252 1.16 -6.95 -7.68
CA THR A 252 0.32 -6.12 -6.80
C THR A 252 -1.08 -6.72 -6.84
N LEU A 253 -1.58 -7.21 -5.71
CA LEU A 253 -2.95 -7.72 -5.58
C LEU A 253 -3.73 -6.75 -4.70
N ASP A 254 -4.85 -6.27 -5.22
CA ASP A 254 -5.70 -5.30 -4.54
C ASP A 254 -7.12 -5.87 -4.53
N LEU A 255 -7.60 -6.26 -3.35
CA LEU A 255 -8.91 -6.90 -3.19
C LEU A 255 -10.05 -5.88 -3.14
N ARG A 256 -9.76 -4.58 -3.12
CA ARG A 256 -10.79 -3.55 -3.10
C ARG A 256 -11.52 -3.52 -4.43
N GLN A 257 -12.83 -3.45 -4.36
CA GLN A 257 -13.70 -3.53 -5.53
C GLN A 257 -13.39 -2.40 -6.53
N GLY A 258 -13.25 -2.76 -7.79
CA GLY A 258 -12.94 -1.84 -8.88
C GLY A 258 -11.46 -1.46 -8.99
N GLU A 259 -10.62 -1.80 -8.00
CA GLU A 259 -9.19 -1.53 -8.09
C GLU A 259 -8.48 -2.61 -8.92
N LEU A 260 -7.33 -2.24 -9.49
CA LEU A 260 -6.62 -3.13 -10.41
C LEU A 260 -5.42 -3.79 -9.75
N SER A 261 -5.49 -5.08 -9.62
CA SER A 261 -4.32 -5.93 -9.40
C SER A 261 -3.45 -5.96 -10.66
N SER A 262 -2.14 -6.07 -10.49
CA SER A 262 -1.20 -6.07 -11.63
C SER A 262 -0.19 -7.20 -11.52
N ILE A 263 0.02 -7.89 -12.65
CA ILE A 263 0.95 -9.00 -12.78
C ILE A 263 1.90 -8.68 -13.94
N GLY A 264 3.14 -8.39 -13.62
CA GLY A 264 4.09 -7.94 -14.61
C GLY A 264 3.67 -6.63 -15.28
N ALA A 265 4.01 -6.47 -16.55
CA ALA A 265 3.80 -5.20 -17.25
C ALA A 265 2.38 -5.03 -17.79
N MET A 266 1.68 -6.11 -18.11
CA MET A 266 0.49 -6.02 -18.94
C MET A 266 -0.78 -6.66 -18.37
N THR A 267 -0.67 -7.73 -17.58
CA THR A 267 -1.86 -8.39 -17.02
C THR A 267 -2.46 -7.53 -15.91
N ARG A 268 -3.77 -7.30 -15.97
CA ARG A 268 -4.52 -6.55 -14.95
C ARG A 268 -5.78 -7.30 -14.58
N VAL A 269 -6.08 -7.34 -13.29
CA VAL A 269 -7.27 -8.03 -12.77
C VAL A 269 -7.96 -7.10 -11.76
N ALA A 270 -9.26 -6.86 -11.96
CA ALA A 270 -10.08 -6.13 -10.99
C ALA A 270 -11.07 -7.10 -10.34
N THR A 271 -11.57 -6.75 -9.16
CA THR A 271 -12.75 -7.38 -8.58
C THR A 271 -13.98 -6.53 -8.91
N ALA A 272 -15.11 -7.17 -9.17
CA ALA A 272 -16.34 -6.47 -9.52
C ALA A 272 -16.95 -5.76 -8.31
N TYR A 273 -17.87 -4.83 -8.57
CA TYR A 273 -18.61 -4.16 -7.50
C TYR A 273 -19.78 -5.03 -7.04
N GLY A 274 -20.07 -5.02 -5.74
CA GLY A 274 -21.24 -5.66 -5.14
C GLY A 274 -20.89 -6.46 -3.89
N GLU A 275 -21.77 -6.47 -2.91
CA GLU A 275 -21.55 -7.17 -1.64
C GLU A 275 -21.34 -8.69 -1.83
N ALA A 276 -21.84 -9.24 -2.91
CA ALA A 276 -21.65 -10.65 -3.24
C ALA A 276 -20.34 -10.91 -4.00
N ALA A 277 -19.64 -9.86 -4.45
CA ALA A 277 -18.46 -10.02 -5.30
C ALA A 277 -17.16 -9.71 -4.53
N LEU A 278 -17.15 -10.02 -3.25
CA LEU A 278 -15.94 -9.85 -2.44
C LEU A 278 -15.00 -11.03 -2.69
N ILE A 279 -13.71 -10.74 -2.65
CA ILE A 279 -12.64 -11.73 -2.57
C ILE A 279 -11.95 -11.47 -1.24
N GLU A 280 -11.90 -12.47 -0.39
CA GLU A 280 -11.45 -12.30 1.00
C GLU A 280 -9.95 -12.50 1.14
N ASN A 281 -9.33 -13.30 0.25
CA ASN A 281 -7.96 -13.73 0.48
C ASN A 281 -7.06 -13.42 -0.72
N ALA A 282 -5.78 -13.13 -0.44
CA ALA A 282 -4.77 -12.96 -1.48
C ALA A 282 -3.51 -13.75 -1.15
N ILE A 283 -2.98 -14.42 -2.17
CA ILE A 283 -1.72 -15.15 -2.05
C ILE A 283 -0.75 -14.60 -3.10
N GLY A 284 0.38 -14.08 -2.65
CA GLY A 284 1.48 -13.60 -3.49
C GLY A 284 2.27 -14.74 -4.12
N GLY A 285 3.36 -14.39 -4.77
CA GLY A 285 4.21 -15.33 -5.50
C GLY A 285 5.52 -15.66 -4.78
N SER A 286 6.61 -15.58 -5.52
CA SER A 286 7.95 -15.65 -4.94
C SER A 286 8.78 -14.43 -5.32
N GLY A 287 8.14 -13.35 -5.70
CA GLY A 287 8.76 -12.06 -5.96
C GLY A 287 8.34 -11.08 -4.88
N ASN A 288 8.82 -9.86 -4.94
CA ASN A 288 8.43 -8.83 -3.98
C ASN A 288 7.01 -8.34 -4.31
N ASP A 289 6.06 -8.67 -3.48
CA ASP A 289 4.64 -8.48 -3.73
C ASP A 289 4.06 -7.33 -2.91
N LYS A 290 2.96 -6.78 -3.41
CA LYS A 290 2.16 -5.85 -2.63
C LYS A 290 0.73 -6.38 -2.56
N LEU A 291 0.25 -6.69 -1.37
CA LEU A 291 -1.10 -7.22 -1.14
C LEU A 291 -1.91 -6.20 -0.35
N THR A 292 -3.10 -5.87 -0.84
CA THR A 292 -4.00 -4.93 -0.17
C THR A 292 -5.38 -5.59 -0.01
N GLY A 293 -5.86 -5.66 1.20
CA GLY A 293 -7.18 -6.20 1.54
C GLY A 293 -8.32 -5.21 1.26
N ASN A 294 -9.50 -5.58 1.65
CA ASN A 294 -10.71 -4.78 1.49
C ASN A 294 -11.40 -4.56 2.85
N HIS A 295 -12.71 -4.28 2.86
CA HIS A 295 -13.43 -3.90 4.08
C HIS A 295 -13.98 -5.09 4.90
N VAL A 296 -13.67 -6.32 4.55
CA VAL A 296 -14.02 -7.51 5.35
C VAL A 296 -12.74 -8.17 5.86
N ALA A 297 -12.87 -9.17 6.73
CA ALA A 297 -11.69 -9.87 7.25
C ALA A 297 -10.95 -10.57 6.12
N ASN A 298 -9.68 -10.25 5.93
CA ASN A 298 -8.85 -10.77 4.86
C ASN A 298 -7.73 -11.68 5.39
N ARG A 299 -7.33 -12.63 4.57
CA ARG A 299 -6.10 -13.40 4.79
C ARG A 299 -5.13 -13.08 3.65
N LEU A 300 -4.01 -12.43 3.97
CA LEU A 300 -2.99 -12.04 3.00
C LEU A 300 -1.72 -12.84 3.24
N GLU A 301 -1.24 -13.57 2.22
CA GLU A 301 0.00 -14.36 2.31
C GLU A 301 0.99 -13.86 1.25
N GLY A 302 2.11 -13.25 1.69
CA GLY A 302 3.18 -12.77 0.79
C GLY A 302 3.96 -13.92 0.17
N ARG A 303 4.36 -14.86 0.99
CA ARG A 303 5.12 -16.09 0.73
C ARG A 303 6.62 -15.82 0.72
N ALA A 304 7.26 -15.64 -0.42
CA ALA A 304 8.71 -15.42 -0.47
C ALA A 304 9.02 -14.18 -1.30
N GLY A 305 9.89 -13.36 -0.77
CA GLY A 305 10.21 -12.05 -1.36
C GLY A 305 10.14 -11.00 -0.26
N ASN A 306 10.45 -9.77 -0.59
CA ASN A 306 10.25 -8.68 0.36
C ASN A 306 8.88 -8.05 0.05
N ASP A 307 7.90 -8.41 0.85
CA ASP A 307 6.50 -8.16 0.55
C ASP A 307 5.95 -6.96 1.35
N THR A 308 4.89 -6.37 0.86
CA THR A 308 4.14 -5.33 1.59
C THR A 308 2.70 -5.78 1.72
N LEU A 309 2.25 -6.00 2.94
CA LEU A 309 0.91 -6.46 3.26
C LEU A 309 0.14 -5.37 3.99
N ASP A 310 -1.04 -5.02 3.50
CA ASP A 310 -1.89 -3.96 4.05
C ASP A 310 -3.31 -4.52 4.16
N GLY A 311 -3.84 -4.63 5.37
CA GLY A 311 -5.19 -5.15 5.61
C GLY A 311 -6.29 -4.42 4.86
N GLY A 312 -6.05 -3.16 4.42
CA GLY A 312 -6.98 -2.46 3.54
C GLY A 312 -7.66 -1.27 4.20
N ASP A 313 -8.96 -1.18 4.08
CA ASP A 313 -9.73 -0.03 4.54
C ASP A 313 -9.78 0.06 6.07
N ALA A 314 -9.98 1.28 6.58
CA ALA A 314 -10.04 1.54 8.03
C ALA A 314 -11.39 1.08 8.61
N ASP A 315 -11.57 -0.21 8.73
CA ASP A 315 -12.77 -0.83 9.30
C ASP A 315 -12.43 -1.53 10.63
N LEU A 316 -13.29 -2.39 11.10
CA LEU A 316 -13.09 -3.14 12.34
C LEU A 316 -12.92 -4.64 12.10
N ALA A 317 -12.85 -5.07 10.87
CA ALA A 317 -12.58 -6.46 10.54
C ALA A 317 -11.12 -6.79 10.93
N ALA A 318 -10.91 -7.98 11.36
CA ALA A 318 -9.58 -8.42 11.81
C ALA A 318 -8.92 -9.19 10.66
N ASP A 319 -7.87 -8.60 10.10
CA ASP A 319 -7.12 -9.21 9.02
C ASP A 319 -6.01 -10.11 9.54
N THR A 320 -5.62 -11.09 8.75
CA THR A 320 -4.49 -11.96 9.04
C THR A 320 -3.45 -11.81 7.95
N LEU A 321 -2.27 -11.32 8.31
CA LEU A 321 -1.19 -11.01 7.39
C LEU A 321 0.01 -11.92 7.69
N ALA A 322 0.52 -12.62 6.68
CA ALA A 322 1.68 -13.51 6.79
C ALA A 322 2.65 -13.21 5.64
N GLY A 323 3.78 -12.59 5.95
CA GLY A 323 4.80 -12.23 4.95
C GLY A 323 5.53 -13.45 4.43
N GLY A 324 6.11 -14.22 5.33
CA GLY A 324 6.91 -15.41 5.02
C GLY A 324 8.38 -15.07 4.86
N PRO A 325 9.17 -15.90 4.17
CA PRO A 325 10.60 -15.62 4.04
C PRO A 325 10.91 -14.38 3.19
N GLY A 326 11.48 -13.37 3.82
CA GLY A 326 11.85 -12.10 3.18
C GLY A 326 11.93 -10.99 4.19
N ASN A 327 12.17 -9.76 3.76
CA ASN A 327 12.10 -8.61 4.66
C ASN A 327 10.78 -7.90 4.37
N ASP A 328 9.79 -8.16 5.19
CA ASP A 328 8.41 -7.82 4.88
C ASP A 328 7.93 -6.57 5.64
N GLU A 329 6.98 -5.86 5.04
CA GLU A 329 6.35 -4.69 5.65
C GLU A 329 4.87 -4.99 5.90
N TYR A 330 4.48 -4.97 7.15
CA TYR A 330 3.12 -5.20 7.60
C TYR A 330 2.46 -3.89 8.01
N ARG A 331 1.45 -3.47 7.28
CA ARG A 331 0.63 -2.30 7.60
C ARG A 331 -0.57 -2.76 8.39
N ILE A 332 -0.49 -2.58 9.69
CA ILE A 332 -1.35 -3.23 10.66
C ILE A 332 -2.26 -2.21 11.34
N ARG A 333 -3.47 -2.62 11.64
CA ARG A 333 -4.43 -1.90 12.49
C ARG A 333 -4.62 -2.67 13.80
N PRO A 334 -5.20 -2.05 14.83
CA PRO A 334 -5.26 -2.69 16.17
C PRO A 334 -6.02 -4.01 16.25
N SER A 335 -6.91 -4.30 15.30
CA SER A 335 -7.64 -5.58 15.24
C SER A 335 -6.87 -6.69 14.52
N ASP A 336 -5.85 -6.35 13.73
CA ASP A 336 -5.21 -7.27 12.80
C ASP A 336 -4.22 -8.18 13.49
N ILE A 337 -3.94 -9.30 12.85
CA ILE A 337 -2.99 -10.31 13.31
C ILE A 337 -1.88 -10.44 12.27
N ALA A 338 -0.66 -10.13 12.68
CA ALA A 338 0.53 -10.41 11.87
C ALA A 338 1.13 -11.73 12.31
N LEU A 339 1.45 -12.59 11.35
CA LEU A 339 2.06 -13.89 11.58
C LEU A 339 3.48 -13.86 11.03
N GLU A 340 4.48 -14.02 11.93
CA GLU A 340 5.88 -14.01 11.57
C GLU A 340 6.63 -15.15 12.27
N ASN A 341 7.44 -15.89 11.52
CA ASN A 341 8.21 -17.01 12.07
C ASN A 341 9.66 -16.62 12.33
N PRO A 342 10.32 -17.27 13.29
CA PRO A 342 11.71 -16.91 13.60
C PRO A 342 12.67 -17.08 12.42
N GLY A 343 13.36 -16.01 12.07
CA GLY A 343 14.45 -16.04 11.09
C GLY A 343 14.00 -16.04 9.64
N GLU A 344 12.78 -15.63 9.36
CA GLU A 344 12.31 -15.48 7.98
C GLU A 344 12.79 -14.18 7.33
N GLY A 345 13.24 -13.20 8.14
CA GLY A 345 13.73 -11.95 7.56
C GLY A 345 14.14 -10.89 8.56
N VAL A 346 14.05 -9.65 8.12
CA VAL A 346 14.09 -8.44 8.95
C VAL A 346 12.80 -7.69 8.68
N ASP A 347 11.84 -7.86 9.56
CA ASP A 347 10.45 -7.55 9.27
C ASP A 347 10.01 -6.27 9.97
N THR A 348 9.12 -5.52 9.32
CA THR A 348 8.74 -4.19 9.75
C THR A 348 7.24 -4.12 10.04
N TRP A 349 6.91 -3.83 11.28
CA TRP A 349 5.55 -3.47 11.70
C TRP A 349 5.32 -1.99 11.43
N VAL A 350 4.26 -1.65 10.72
CA VAL A 350 3.87 -0.27 10.43
C VAL A 350 2.47 -0.03 10.96
N GLU A 351 2.33 0.88 11.92
CA GLU A 351 1.03 1.25 12.45
C GLU A 351 0.76 2.72 12.18
N SER A 352 -0.33 3.02 11.47
CA SER A 352 -0.66 4.39 11.06
C SER A 352 -1.67 5.08 11.97
N VAL A 353 -2.30 4.37 12.90
CA VAL A 353 -3.26 4.93 13.86
C VAL A 353 -2.72 4.65 15.25
N GLY A 354 -2.06 5.65 15.83
CA GLY A 354 -1.30 5.46 17.05
C GLY A 354 -2.11 5.06 18.27
N SER A 355 -1.84 3.86 18.78
CA SER A 355 -2.16 3.54 20.18
C SER A 355 -1.22 4.35 21.08
N ALA A 356 -1.66 4.72 22.28
CA ALA A 356 -0.78 5.37 23.23
C ALA A 356 0.36 4.46 23.71
N SER A 357 0.25 3.17 23.53
CA SER A 357 1.28 2.18 23.92
C SER A 357 1.34 1.06 22.89
N PHE A 358 2.55 0.70 22.47
CA PHE A 358 2.82 -0.37 21.51
C PHE A 358 3.97 -1.22 21.99
N THR A 359 3.84 -2.54 21.85
CA THR A 359 4.95 -3.49 22.10
C THR A 359 5.19 -4.29 20.83
N VAL A 360 6.45 -4.29 20.38
CA VAL A 360 6.83 -5.01 19.15
C VAL A 360 6.61 -6.51 19.37
N PRO A 361 5.84 -7.18 18.52
CA PRO A 361 5.66 -8.63 18.67
C PRO A 361 6.94 -9.41 18.43
N GLU A 362 6.96 -10.68 18.89
CA GLU A 362 8.10 -11.57 18.62
C GLU A 362 8.33 -11.73 17.12
N ASN A 363 9.58 -11.87 16.72
CA ASN A 363 10.04 -12.06 15.35
C ASN A 363 9.92 -10.83 14.43
N PHE A 364 9.58 -9.66 14.99
CA PHE A 364 9.69 -8.39 14.26
C PHE A 364 10.94 -7.65 14.71
N GLU A 365 11.74 -7.17 13.76
CA GLU A 365 12.94 -6.40 14.06
C GLU A 365 12.69 -4.89 14.01
N ASN A 366 11.71 -4.43 13.23
CA ASN A 366 11.48 -3.00 13.08
C ASN A 366 10.04 -2.63 13.43
N ALA A 367 9.86 -1.43 13.97
CA ALA A 367 8.54 -0.81 14.11
C ALA A 367 8.60 0.63 13.63
N ARG A 368 7.68 1.01 12.75
CA ARG A 368 7.47 2.39 12.30
C ARG A 368 6.07 2.83 12.68
N LEU A 369 5.98 3.80 13.56
CA LEU A 369 4.73 4.19 14.20
C LEU A 369 4.42 5.67 13.90
N GLN A 370 3.15 5.98 13.72
CA GLN A 370 2.67 7.35 13.52
C GLN A 370 1.66 7.68 14.62
N GLY A 371 2.15 8.24 15.72
CA GLY A 371 1.31 8.58 16.87
C GLY A 371 1.91 9.70 17.68
N TRP A 372 1.14 10.24 18.62
CA TRP A 372 1.54 11.32 19.51
C TRP A 372 1.63 10.80 20.94
N ASN A 373 2.72 11.14 21.63
CA ASN A 373 2.97 10.75 23.02
C ASN A 373 2.91 9.22 23.19
N MET A 374 3.66 8.52 22.33
CA MET A 374 3.70 7.05 22.28
C MET A 374 4.57 6.48 23.38
N GLN A 375 4.20 5.30 23.87
CA GLN A 375 5.10 4.44 24.64
C GLN A 375 5.41 3.22 23.79
N VAL A 376 6.66 3.10 23.32
CA VAL A 376 7.07 2.04 22.40
C VAL A 376 8.06 1.12 23.11
N ILE A 377 7.74 -0.16 23.13
CA ILE A 377 8.56 -1.17 23.78
C ILE A 377 8.95 -2.22 22.73
N GLY A 378 10.24 -2.47 22.59
CA GLY A 378 10.79 -3.50 21.70
C GLY A 378 10.59 -4.91 22.23
N ASN A 379 11.19 -5.85 21.55
CA ASN A 379 11.28 -7.25 21.98
C ASN A 379 12.75 -7.59 22.29
N PRO A 380 13.08 -8.84 22.68
CA PRO A 380 14.49 -9.14 23.03
C PRO A 380 15.48 -9.27 21.88
N ALA A 381 15.05 -9.12 20.63
CA ALA A 381 15.93 -9.09 19.46
C ALA A 381 16.41 -7.65 19.19
N PRO A 382 17.50 -7.45 18.43
CA PRO A 382 17.86 -6.09 18.01
C PRO A 382 16.72 -5.45 17.19
N ASN A 383 16.23 -4.30 17.67
CA ASN A 383 15.09 -3.61 17.05
C ASN A 383 15.50 -2.24 16.48
N ARG A 384 14.80 -1.81 15.43
CA ARG A 384 14.78 -0.41 15.04
C ARG A 384 13.37 0.15 15.30
N LEU A 385 13.26 1.06 16.28
CA LEU A 385 12.00 1.66 16.68
C LEU A 385 11.98 3.11 16.21
N THR A 386 11.00 3.45 15.37
CA THR A 386 10.86 4.81 14.81
C THR A 386 9.45 5.34 15.07
N VAL A 387 9.36 6.51 15.71
CA VAL A 387 8.10 7.26 15.79
C VAL A 387 8.25 8.49 14.89
N SER A 388 7.31 8.73 13.97
CA SER A 388 7.48 9.77 12.96
C SER A 388 6.59 10.99 13.17
N ALA A 389 5.64 10.94 14.10
CA ALA A 389 4.84 12.12 14.48
C ALA A 389 5.52 12.86 15.62
N GLY A 390 5.03 14.02 16.00
CA GLY A 390 5.57 14.75 17.14
C GLY A 390 4.97 14.32 18.46
N GLY A 391 5.47 14.87 19.55
CA GLY A 391 4.93 14.55 20.87
C GLY A 391 6.02 14.35 21.90
N GLN A 392 5.67 13.73 23.02
CA GLN A 392 6.64 13.29 24.01
C GLN A 392 6.60 11.76 24.01
N ASP A 393 7.49 11.18 23.24
CA ASP A 393 7.47 9.75 23.03
C ASP A 393 8.44 9.07 24.01
N THR A 394 8.16 7.83 24.34
CA THR A 394 9.02 7.03 25.22
C THR A 394 9.36 5.73 24.52
N LEU A 395 10.63 5.54 24.20
CA LEU A 395 11.11 4.38 23.46
C LEU A 395 12.02 3.53 24.35
N ARG A 396 11.79 2.22 24.32
CA ARG A 396 12.53 1.26 25.13
C ARG A 396 12.83 0.01 24.30
N GLY A 397 14.11 -0.25 24.03
CA GLY A 397 14.51 -1.39 23.19
C GLY A 397 14.44 -2.73 23.88
N LEU A 398 14.68 -2.79 25.19
CA LEU A 398 14.87 -3.97 26.03
C LEU A 398 16.26 -4.60 25.81
N ALA A 399 16.32 -5.87 25.43
CA ALA A 399 17.58 -6.56 25.15
C ALA A 399 17.82 -6.56 23.63
N GLY A 400 19.06 -6.45 23.26
CA GLY A 400 19.43 -6.32 21.85
C GLY A 400 20.39 -5.16 21.70
N ASN A 401 20.86 -4.92 20.50
CA ASN A 401 21.50 -3.65 20.17
C ASN A 401 20.48 -2.87 19.33
N ASP A 402 19.79 -1.95 19.98
CA ASP A 402 18.59 -1.33 19.42
C ASP A 402 18.91 0.05 18.82
N THR A 403 18.09 0.46 17.85
CA THR A 403 18.15 1.82 17.30
C THR A 403 16.82 2.50 17.59
N LEU A 404 16.88 3.64 18.30
CA LEU A 404 15.71 4.34 18.81
C LEU A 404 15.63 5.74 18.19
N GLU A 405 14.50 6.09 17.59
CA GLU A 405 14.30 7.37 16.90
C GLU A 405 12.88 7.88 17.22
N GLY A 406 12.78 8.93 18.05
CA GLY A 406 11.52 9.42 18.60
C GLY A 406 10.82 10.42 17.70
N GLY A 407 11.58 11.13 16.85
CA GLY A 407 10.98 12.11 15.94
C GLY A 407 10.99 13.51 16.52
N ALA A 408 9.86 14.23 16.42
CA ALA A 408 9.80 15.62 16.86
C ALA A 408 9.13 15.72 18.25
N GLY A 409 9.78 16.39 19.18
CA GLY A 409 9.24 16.59 20.52
C GLY A 409 10.28 16.24 21.60
N ASP A 410 9.90 16.37 22.85
CA ASP A 410 10.82 16.11 23.96
C ASP A 410 10.72 14.62 24.35
N ASP A 411 11.59 13.79 23.78
CA ASP A 411 11.47 12.33 23.84
C ASP A 411 12.33 11.69 24.94
N ILE A 412 11.96 10.48 25.36
CA ILE A 412 12.65 9.72 26.40
C ILE A 412 13.09 8.37 25.84
N TYR A 413 14.38 8.11 25.92
CA TYR A 413 15.00 6.87 25.45
C TYR A 413 15.54 6.07 26.61
N TYR A 414 15.10 4.83 26.76
CA TYR A 414 15.70 3.89 27.72
C TYR A 414 16.77 3.09 26.99
N VAL A 415 18.02 3.28 27.42
CA VAL A 415 19.20 2.59 26.89
C VAL A 415 19.59 1.50 27.89
N GLU A 416 19.33 0.27 27.54
CA GLU A 416 19.52 -0.88 28.43
C GLU A 416 20.75 -1.72 28.07
N GLN A 417 21.28 -1.50 26.86
CA GLN A 417 22.51 -2.14 26.37
C GLN A 417 23.47 -1.06 25.89
N THR A 418 24.77 -1.27 26.03
CA THR A 418 25.78 -0.31 25.55
C THR A 418 25.85 -0.25 24.02
N GLY A 419 25.23 -1.20 23.34
CA GLY A 419 25.12 -1.20 21.87
C GLY A 419 23.91 -0.47 21.32
N ASP A 420 23.02 0.05 22.19
CA ASP A 420 21.88 0.80 21.74
C ASP A 420 22.30 2.18 21.18
N VAL A 421 21.62 2.60 20.15
CA VAL A 421 21.89 3.87 19.45
C VAL A 421 20.63 4.72 19.46
N VAL A 422 20.75 5.95 19.98
CA VAL A 422 19.69 6.96 19.89
C VAL A 422 20.01 7.88 18.72
N ILE A 423 19.03 8.11 17.86
CA ILE A 423 19.14 8.98 16.69
C ILE A 423 18.20 10.15 16.85
N GLU A 424 18.76 11.38 16.81
CA GLU A 424 17.99 12.60 16.89
C GLU A 424 18.35 13.60 15.79
N ALA A 425 17.33 14.27 15.28
CA ALA A 425 17.50 15.33 14.28
C ALA A 425 17.77 16.67 14.97
N ALA A 426 18.46 17.57 14.30
CA ALA A 426 18.81 18.85 14.88
C ALA A 426 17.56 19.73 15.12
N ASN A 427 17.45 20.33 16.30
CA ASN A 427 16.36 21.22 16.73
C ASN A 427 15.00 20.51 16.77
N ASN A 428 14.99 19.24 17.10
CA ASN A 428 13.79 18.41 17.08
C ASN A 428 13.09 18.31 18.45
N GLY A 429 13.74 18.77 19.51
CA GLY A 429 13.19 18.74 20.87
C GLY A 429 14.22 19.03 21.93
N THR A 430 13.97 18.56 23.13
CA THR A 430 14.92 18.48 24.24
C THR A 430 14.85 17.06 24.79
N ASP A 431 15.74 16.25 24.30
CA ASP A 431 15.62 14.80 24.36
C ASP A 431 16.43 14.19 25.52
N LYS A 432 15.92 13.09 26.05
CA LYS A 432 16.49 12.52 27.28
C LYS A 432 16.81 11.04 27.13
N VAL A 433 18.04 10.69 27.44
CA VAL A 433 18.46 9.31 27.62
C VAL A 433 18.41 8.93 29.10
N ILE A 434 17.80 7.79 29.41
CA ILE A 434 17.85 7.13 30.71
C ILE A 434 18.73 5.88 30.50
N PHE A 435 19.97 5.99 30.96
CA PHE A 435 20.98 4.91 30.76
C PHE A 435 20.95 3.91 31.92
N LEU A 436 20.61 2.68 31.62
CA LEU A 436 20.43 1.60 32.60
C LEU A 436 21.48 0.49 32.48
N ALA A 437 22.21 0.45 31.40
CA ALA A 437 23.17 -0.62 31.10
C ALA A 437 24.39 -0.58 32.05
N ALA A 438 25.16 -1.66 32.04
CA ALA A 438 26.47 -1.69 32.66
C ALA A 438 27.53 -1.28 31.64
N GLY A 439 28.30 -0.22 31.93
CA GLY A 439 29.34 0.27 31.03
C GLY A 439 29.27 1.77 30.83
N ASP A 440 30.09 2.26 29.94
CA ASP A 440 30.18 3.69 29.62
C ASP A 440 29.21 4.05 28.49
N TYR A 441 28.78 5.32 28.49
CA TYR A 441 27.85 5.77 27.44
C TYR A 441 28.15 7.20 27.01
N ALA A 442 28.05 7.44 25.71
CA ALA A 442 28.19 8.77 25.13
C ALA A 442 26.88 9.15 24.41
N LEU A 443 26.37 10.34 24.69
CA LEU A 443 25.19 10.86 24.05
C LEU A 443 25.38 10.98 22.54
N GLY A 444 24.39 10.55 21.79
CA GLY A 444 24.29 10.82 20.37
C GLY A 444 24.16 12.32 20.09
N ALA A 445 24.40 12.73 18.85
CA ALA A 445 24.23 14.13 18.47
C ALA A 445 22.78 14.57 18.70
N ASN A 446 22.60 15.82 19.11
CA ASN A 446 21.28 16.47 19.32
C ASN A 446 20.46 15.88 20.47
N VAL A 447 21.07 15.12 21.39
CA VAL A 447 20.42 14.72 22.65
C VAL A 447 20.95 15.62 23.76
N GLU A 448 20.07 16.21 24.55
CA GLU A 448 20.44 17.24 25.53
C GLU A 448 20.57 16.70 26.95
N ARG A 449 19.91 15.56 27.28
CA ARG A 449 19.83 15.13 28.68
C ARG A 449 20.22 13.67 28.86
N MET A 450 20.88 13.38 29.99
CA MET A 450 21.18 12.01 30.40
C MET A 450 21.02 11.84 31.92
N ASP A 451 20.19 10.84 32.28
CA ASP A 451 20.21 10.30 33.64
C ASP A 451 20.97 8.95 33.60
N PHE A 452 22.10 8.90 34.27
CA PHE A 452 23.00 7.75 34.23
C PHE A 452 22.78 6.88 35.47
N TYR A 453 21.89 5.87 35.34
CA TYR A 453 21.60 4.97 36.47
C TYR A 453 22.37 3.65 36.42
N GLY A 454 23.01 3.35 35.33
CA GLY A 454 23.75 2.09 35.14
C GLY A 454 24.93 1.93 36.07
N HIS A 455 25.55 0.77 36.02
CA HIS A 455 26.76 0.48 36.81
C HIS A 455 28.04 0.82 36.04
N GLY A 456 27.96 1.83 35.17
CA GLY A 456 29.12 2.29 34.41
C GLY A 456 29.93 3.33 35.17
N PHE A 457 31.05 3.68 34.61
CA PHE A 457 31.97 4.65 35.20
C PHE A 457 31.95 5.98 34.45
N MET A 458 31.77 5.97 33.10
CA MET A 458 31.92 7.18 32.31
C MET A 458 30.67 7.56 31.56
N ALA A 459 30.23 8.82 31.72
CA ALA A 459 29.14 9.44 30.95
C ALA A 459 29.74 10.58 30.13
N THR A 460 29.50 10.61 28.84
CA THR A 460 30.02 11.64 27.93
C THR A 460 28.88 12.38 27.22
N GLY A 461 28.88 13.70 27.29
CA GLY A 461 27.99 14.56 26.53
C GLY A 461 28.40 14.67 25.04
N ASN A 462 27.82 15.61 24.35
CA ASN A 462 28.08 15.84 22.93
C ASN A 462 28.47 17.31 22.65
N GLY A 463 28.06 17.92 21.57
CA GLY A 463 28.36 19.33 21.29
C GLY A 463 27.22 20.30 21.58
N ALA A 464 26.12 19.82 22.19
CA ALA A 464 25.01 20.64 22.64
C ALA A 464 25.17 21.04 24.11
N ASN A 465 24.30 21.89 24.61
CA ASN A 465 24.24 22.19 26.05
C ASN A 465 23.61 21.00 26.78
N ASN A 466 24.38 20.21 27.46
CA ASN A 466 23.94 18.96 28.08
C ASN A 466 23.54 19.12 29.53
N LEU A 467 22.56 18.35 29.98
CA LEU A 467 22.22 18.16 31.39
C LEU A 467 22.49 16.68 31.75
N ILE A 468 23.54 16.40 32.48
CA ILE A 468 23.94 15.03 32.80
C ILE A 468 23.93 14.80 34.31
N ALA A 469 23.20 13.78 34.76
CA ALA A 469 23.15 13.36 36.15
C ALA A 469 23.75 11.97 36.31
N GLY A 470 24.77 11.86 37.14
CA GLY A 470 25.46 10.61 37.45
C GLY A 470 24.67 9.71 38.42
N ASN A 471 25.23 8.52 38.66
CA ASN A 471 24.64 7.52 39.56
C ASN A 471 25.27 7.68 40.99
N PRO A 472 24.86 6.86 41.98
CA PRO A 472 25.46 6.96 43.32
C PRO A 472 26.89 6.43 43.48
N GLY A 473 27.52 5.93 42.44
CA GLY A 473 28.93 5.50 42.45
C GLY A 473 29.88 6.62 42.02
N GLY A 474 31.18 6.39 42.02
CA GLY A 474 32.16 7.35 41.50
C GLY A 474 32.10 7.42 39.97
N ASN A 475 31.79 8.57 39.41
CA ASN A 475 31.57 8.78 37.97
C ASN A 475 32.68 9.66 37.37
N LEU A 476 32.97 9.42 36.12
CA LEU A 476 33.65 10.37 35.24
C LEU A 476 32.61 10.94 34.28
N ILE A 477 32.32 12.24 34.42
CA ILE A 477 31.33 12.90 33.57
C ILE A 477 32.05 13.95 32.73
N LEU A 478 31.94 13.83 31.42
CA LEU A 478 32.56 14.73 30.45
C LEU A 478 31.42 15.48 29.73
N GLY A 479 31.34 16.81 29.87
CA GLY A 479 30.31 17.63 29.22
C GLY A 479 30.53 17.71 27.72
N GLY A 480 31.71 18.17 27.33
CA GLY A 480 32.09 18.27 25.93
C GLY A 480 32.22 19.69 25.45
N ALA A 481 31.38 20.09 24.53
CA ALA A 481 31.29 21.48 24.13
C ALA A 481 29.82 21.92 24.31
N GLY A 482 29.62 23.20 24.63
CA GLY A 482 28.30 23.69 24.99
C GLY A 482 28.32 24.25 26.41
N ASN A 483 27.21 24.74 26.89
CA ASN A 483 27.10 25.19 28.27
C ASN A 483 26.41 24.10 29.07
N ASP A 484 27.19 23.28 29.71
CA ASP A 484 26.73 22.02 30.29
C ASP A 484 26.36 22.15 31.78
N THR A 485 25.47 21.29 32.23
CA THR A 485 25.13 21.15 33.65
C THR A 485 25.37 19.72 34.06
N LEU A 486 26.41 19.52 34.84
CA LEU A 486 26.90 18.20 35.27
C LEU A 486 26.67 18.01 36.77
N SER A 487 26.09 16.87 37.13
CA SER A 487 25.91 16.50 38.56
C SER A 487 26.46 15.10 38.82
N GLY A 488 27.45 14.98 39.70
CA GLY A 488 28.02 13.69 40.07
C GLY A 488 27.09 12.85 40.95
N GLY A 489 26.46 13.49 41.93
CA GLY A 489 25.50 12.82 42.80
C GLY A 489 26.05 12.37 44.13
N ARG A 490 26.25 11.10 44.33
CA ARG A 490 27.01 10.54 45.47
C ARG A 490 28.20 9.78 44.92
N GLY A 491 29.32 9.86 45.58
CA GLY A 491 30.48 9.09 45.11
C GLY A 491 31.73 9.92 45.23
N GLU A 492 32.82 9.44 44.65
CA GLU A 492 34.02 10.25 44.41
C GLU A 492 34.04 10.49 42.89
N ASP A 493 33.53 11.66 42.49
CA ASP A 493 33.21 11.95 41.11
C ASP A 493 34.31 12.82 40.47
N THR A 494 34.47 12.66 39.15
CA THR A 494 35.31 13.55 38.35
C THR A 494 34.42 14.15 37.25
N LEU A 495 34.29 15.49 37.25
CA LEU A 495 33.48 16.24 36.30
C LEU A 495 34.39 17.13 35.47
N ASP A 496 34.29 17.04 34.16
CA ASP A 496 35.00 17.90 33.21
C ASP A 496 33.94 18.59 32.31
N GLY A 497 33.80 19.90 32.47
CA GLY A 497 32.84 20.69 31.69
C GLY A 497 33.22 20.73 30.21
N GLY A 498 34.48 21.11 29.95
CA GLY A 498 35.02 21.13 28.59
C GLY A 498 35.09 22.53 28.02
N ALA A 499 34.24 22.85 27.04
CA ALA A 499 34.27 24.16 26.41
C ALA A 499 32.87 24.79 26.45
N GLY A 500 32.75 25.90 27.12
CA GLY A 500 31.47 26.62 27.31
C GLY A 500 31.39 27.18 28.71
N ASN A 501 30.26 27.71 29.12
CA ASN A 501 30.06 28.19 30.47
C ASN A 501 29.30 27.13 31.26
N ASP A 502 30.04 26.32 32.00
CA ASP A 502 29.54 25.09 32.56
C ASP A 502 29.13 25.25 34.04
N ARG A 503 28.21 24.38 34.47
CA ARG A 503 27.85 24.28 35.89
C ARG A 503 28.16 22.84 36.37
N LEU A 504 29.10 22.73 37.30
CA LEU A 504 29.57 21.47 37.84
C LEU A 504 29.17 21.34 39.30
N ASP A 505 28.40 20.30 39.63
CA ASP A 505 27.96 20.01 41.00
C ASP A 505 28.44 18.62 41.37
N GLY A 506 29.56 18.51 42.13
CA GLY A 506 30.09 17.20 42.52
C GLY A 506 29.12 16.40 43.36
N GLY A 507 28.32 17.09 44.20
CA GLY A 507 27.41 16.44 45.11
C GLY A 507 28.09 15.96 46.37
N ARG A 508 27.67 14.73 46.88
CA ARG A 508 28.26 14.21 48.12
C ARG A 508 29.46 13.33 47.83
N GLY A 509 30.62 13.76 48.30
CA GLY A 509 31.78 12.90 48.07
C GLY A 509 33.09 13.60 48.33
N ILE A 510 34.09 13.17 47.62
CA ILE A 510 35.38 13.86 47.44
C ILE A 510 35.55 14.01 45.95
N ASP A 511 35.19 15.17 45.45
CA ASP A 511 34.96 15.32 44.02
C ASP A 511 36.07 16.14 43.37
N LEU A 512 36.33 15.87 42.11
CA LEU A 512 37.25 16.60 41.27
C LEU A 512 36.47 17.27 40.16
N MET A 513 36.53 18.60 40.06
CA MET A 513 35.80 19.36 39.07
C MET A 513 36.75 20.22 38.24
N GLN A 514 36.64 20.15 36.93
CA GLN A 514 37.38 20.94 35.97
C GLN A 514 36.39 21.60 35.03
N GLY A 515 36.29 22.94 35.04
CA GLY A 515 35.34 23.65 34.16
C GLY A 515 35.80 23.63 32.71
N GLY A 516 37.07 24.01 32.50
CA GLY A 516 37.62 24.01 31.16
C GLY A 516 37.71 25.42 30.57
N ALA A 517 37.18 25.63 29.40
CA ALA A 517 37.25 26.92 28.74
C ALA A 517 35.89 27.64 28.79
N GLY A 518 35.82 28.78 29.51
CA GLY A 518 34.59 29.54 29.64
C GLY A 518 34.44 30.12 31.05
N ASN A 519 33.24 30.65 31.36
CA ASN A 519 32.99 31.17 32.70
C ASN A 519 32.16 30.17 33.50
N ASP A 520 32.81 29.38 34.32
CA ASP A 520 32.22 28.20 34.89
C ASP A 520 31.71 28.41 36.31
N THR A 521 30.77 27.58 36.73
CA THR A 521 30.18 27.63 38.08
C THR A 521 30.38 26.28 38.77
N TYR A 522 31.11 26.28 39.87
CA TYR A 522 31.38 25.08 40.69
C TYR A 522 30.48 25.12 41.93
N VAL A 523 29.83 23.98 42.19
CA VAL A 523 29.06 23.78 43.43
C VAL A 523 29.86 22.86 44.33
N VAL A 524 30.21 23.34 45.50
CA VAL A 524 31.04 22.64 46.48
C VAL A 524 30.22 22.39 47.72
N ASP A 525 29.99 21.16 48.14
CA ASP A 525 29.28 20.83 49.36
C ASP A 525 30.22 20.23 50.46
N GLY A 526 31.40 19.80 50.07
CA GLY A 526 32.38 19.14 50.93
C GLY A 526 33.69 19.93 51.07
N ARG A 527 34.43 19.66 52.16
CA ARG A 527 35.71 20.30 52.39
C ARG A 527 36.88 19.64 51.64
N LYS A 528 36.58 18.56 50.98
CA LYS A 528 37.63 17.77 50.29
C LYS A 528 37.49 17.86 48.76
N ASP A 529 36.48 18.54 48.27
CA ASP A 529 36.32 18.71 46.85
C ASP A 529 37.47 19.54 46.28
N SER A 530 37.86 19.24 45.08
CA SER A 530 38.97 19.88 44.39
C SER A 530 38.49 20.51 43.09
N ILE A 531 38.88 21.74 42.83
CA ILE A 531 38.66 22.43 41.58
C ILE A 531 40.00 22.57 40.86
N VAL A 532 40.02 22.27 39.59
CA VAL A 532 41.18 22.47 38.73
C VAL A 532 40.82 23.46 37.64
N GLU A 533 41.63 24.54 37.54
CA GLU A 533 41.44 25.57 36.51
C GLU A 533 42.73 25.86 35.77
N ALA A 534 42.62 26.05 34.45
CA ALA A 534 43.74 26.47 33.63
C ALA A 534 43.86 28.01 33.62
N ALA A 535 45.08 28.51 33.57
CA ALA A 535 45.27 29.96 33.54
C ALA A 535 44.67 30.61 32.30
N GLY A 536 43.76 31.56 32.49
CA GLY A 536 43.11 32.28 31.39
C GLY A 536 41.93 31.53 30.77
N ALA A 537 41.42 30.51 31.41
CA ALA A 537 40.30 29.73 30.93
C ALA A 537 38.96 30.51 31.00
N GLY A 538 38.84 31.41 31.98
CA GLY A 538 37.62 32.21 32.11
C GLY A 538 37.58 33.08 33.35
N THR A 539 36.35 33.43 33.76
CA THR A 539 36.05 34.08 35.06
C THR A 539 35.05 33.19 35.79
N ASP A 540 35.55 32.46 36.79
CA ASP A 540 34.81 31.35 37.32
C ASP A 540 34.19 31.67 38.70
N THR A 541 33.11 30.98 39.03
CA THR A 541 32.33 31.21 40.24
C THR A 541 32.27 29.93 41.08
N VAL A 542 32.60 30.03 42.37
CA VAL A 542 32.44 28.94 43.31
C VAL A 542 31.27 29.20 44.23
N GLN A 543 30.30 28.32 44.26
CA GLN A 543 29.12 28.34 45.15
C GLN A 543 29.34 27.26 46.23
N VAL A 544 29.36 27.68 47.51
CA VAL A 544 29.59 26.76 48.62
C VAL A 544 28.27 26.50 49.35
N TYR A 545 27.86 25.28 49.43
CA TYR A 545 26.68 24.82 50.17
C TYR A 545 27.13 24.03 51.42
N GLY A 546 26.66 24.44 52.65
CA GLY A 546 26.91 23.73 53.90
C GLY A 546 27.18 24.70 55.04
N SER A 547 26.91 24.26 56.28
CA SER A 547 27.03 25.01 57.54
C SER A 547 28.45 25.06 58.07
N UNK A 548 29.42 24.93 57.39
CA UNK A 548 30.57 24.95 57.94
C UNK A 548 31.25 26.06 57.64
N UNK A 549 31.18 26.79 57.93
CA UNK A 549 31.70 27.74 57.79
C UNK A 549 32.76 27.70 57.02
N UNK A 550 32.74 28.09 56.24
CA UNK A 550 33.39 28.11 55.60
C UNK A 550 34.57 28.14 55.76
N UNK A 551 35.05 27.69 55.81
CA UNK A 551 36.04 27.74 55.87
C UNK A 551 36.63 27.78 54.84
N UNK A 552 36.81 28.38 54.12
CA UNK A 552 37.23 28.50 53.36
C UNK A 552 37.63 27.72 52.72
N UNK A 553 37.28 27.21 51.97
CA UNK A 553 37.54 26.66 51.45
C UNK A 553 38.30 26.78 50.92
N UNK A 554 39.17 26.78 50.50
CA UNK A 554 39.68 26.88 50.09
C UNK A 554 39.86 26.51 49.41
N UNK A 555 39.36 26.44 48.37
CA UNK A 555 39.49 26.11 47.72
C UNK A 555 40.29 26.19 47.29
N UNK A 556 41.08 25.96 46.91
CA UNK A 556 41.66 26.06 46.50
C UNK A 556 41.67 26.30 45.68
N UNK A 557 41.42 26.95 44.97
CA UNK A 557 41.44 27.16 44.28
C UNK A 557 42.26 27.33 44.01
N UNK A 558 42.97 27.14 43.53
CA UNK A 558 43.56 27.28 43.19
C UNK A 558 43.67 27.86 42.57
N UNK A 559 43.39 28.60 42.22
CA UNK A 559 43.51 29.11 41.72
C UNK A 559 44.48 29.40 41.60
N THR A 560 45.24 28.96 40.79
CA THR A 560 46.54 29.41 40.31
C THR A 560 46.32 30.63 39.43
N ALA A 561 46.23 31.75 40.12
CA ALA A 561 46.20 33.04 39.46
C ALA A 561 47.54 33.23 38.73
N GLY A 562 47.50 33.07 37.42
CA GLY A 562 48.63 33.40 36.57
C GLY A 562 48.85 34.91 36.66
N ALA A 563 49.87 35.33 37.34
CA ALA A 563 50.30 36.72 37.26
C ALA A 563 50.87 36.94 35.86
N GLY A 564 50.14 37.66 35.03
CA GLY A 564 50.61 38.13 33.73
C GLY A 564 50.59 39.63 33.69
#